data_65ff83f691ee7db93ce7207617b4f427
#
_entry.id   65ff83f691ee7db93ce7207617b4f427
#
_cell.length_a   1.000
_cell.length_b   1.000
_cell.length_c   1.000
_cell.angle_alpha   90.00
_cell.angle_beta   90.00
_cell.angle_gamma   90.00
#
_symmetry.space_group_name_H-M   'P 1'
#
loop_
_entity.id
_entity.type
_entity.pdbx_description
1 polymer ?
#
loop_
_entity_poly.entity_id
_entity_poly.type
_entity_poly.pdbx_seq_one_letter_code
_entity_poly.pdbx_strand_id
1 'polypeptide(L)'
;KAKNLPGIVALITSSSETLYEAAFGYADTTNEVKATIDTPHAIMSMTKPITSCAIMKLHEQRKLSLDDEISSYLEEYKLTEVLSEVDLETKKYSTEPLSKKPTIKNLLNHTSGYGYRFSNHTLRKICKIDETGFSLLHKPGEKWTYGASTKILGDLVSKVENESLEQSLKRLVLDPLGMNETSFKPRENQAVPHRFESGSWVSTEKFPRIDAGDGGLISTVRDYGKFLRCFLNQGDPILSAEMVKEMTSNQIGDLWIETQPDANPALTYPFPLGGGEDKFGLGFQI
;
A
#
# COMPACT_ATOMS: atom_id res chain seq x y z
N LYS A 1 1.73 9.39 30.40
CA LYS A 1 2.49 8.13 30.58
C LYS A 1 2.57 7.47 29.22
N ALA A 2 3.79 7.21 28.72
CA ALA A 2 3.98 6.45 27.49
C ALA A 2 3.37 5.05 27.71
N LYS A 3 2.48 4.64 26.80
CA LYS A 3 1.99 3.26 26.79
C LYS A 3 3.13 2.40 26.22
N ASN A 4 3.64 1.47 27.00
CA ASN A 4 4.62 0.52 26.50
C ASN A 4 4.01 -0.27 25.34
N LEU A 5 4.77 -0.46 24.25
CA LEU A 5 4.33 -1.30 23.14
C LEU A 5 4.34 -2.78 23.56
N PRO A 6 3.42 -3.62 23.05
CA PRO A 6 3.39 -5.04 23.38
C PRO A 6 4.64 -5.76 22.87
N GLY A 7 5.11 -5.38 21.69
CA GLY A 7 6.31 -5.89 21.07
C GLY A 7 6.78 -4.98 19.95
N ILE A 8 8.05 -5.08 19.60
CA ILE A 8 8.67 -4.38 18.47
C ILE A 8 9.77 -5.24 17.89
N VAL A 9 9.85 -5.26 16.56
CA VAL A 9 10.98 -5.82 15.80
C VAL A 9 11.52 -4.72 14.91
N ALA A 10 12.83 -4.49 14.97
CA ALA A 10 13.50 -3.41 14.25
C ALA A 10 14.71 -3.93 13.48
N LEU A 11 14.96 -3.33 12.32
CA LEU A 11 16.13 -3.56 11.50
C LEU A 11 16.61 -2.23 10.91
N ILE A 12 17.91 -2.03 10.91
CA ILE A 12 18.60 -0.95 10.19
C ILE A 12 19.57 -1.60 9.21
N THR A 13 19.52 -1.16 7.97
CA THR A 13 20.40 -1.69 6.92
C THR A 13 21.11 -0.58 6.14
N SER A 14 22.32 -0.88 5.67
CA SER A 14 22.98 -0.15 4.59
C SER A 14 22.67 -0.83 3.24
N SER A 15 23.31 -0.39 2.18
CA SER A 15 23.24 -1.04 0.86
C SER A 15 23.84 -2.45 0.85
N SER A 16 24.77 -2.77 1.76
CA SER A 16 25.52 -4.03 1.77
C SER A 16 25.19 -4.95 2.95
N GLU A 17 24.85 -4.40 4.12
CA GLU A 17 24.75 -5.19 5.35
C GLU A 17 23.68 -4.71 6.31
N THR A 18 23.28 -5.58 7.21
CA THR A 18 22.43 -5.23 8.35
C THR A 18 23.30 -4.59 9.43
N LEU A 19 23.03 -3.33 9.77
CA LEU A 19 23.74 -2.57 10.78
C LEU A 19 23.23 -2.84 12.19
N TYR A 20 21.95 -3.13 12.30
CA TYR A 20 21.29 -3.40 13.58
C TYR A 20 20.04 -4.24 13.33
N GLU A 21 19.78 -5.20 14.20
CA GLU A 21 18.50 -5.90 14.31
C GLU A 21 18.20 -6.26 15.75
N ALA A 22 16.95 -6.12 16.18
CA ALA A 22 16.50 -6.47 17.51
C ALA A 22 15.01 -6.76 17.56
N ALA A 23 14.62 -7.59 18.53
CA ALA A 23 13.23 -7.87 18.85
C ALA A 23 13.02 -7.74 20.36
N PHE A 24 11.92 -7.11 20.76
CA PHE A 24 11.56 -6.88 22.16
C PHE A 24 10.07 -7.20 22.37
N GLY A 25 9.73 -7.66 23.57
CA GLY A 25 8.35 -7.92 23.97
C GLY A 25 7.76 -9.17 23.32
N TYR A 26 6.50 -9.10 22.93
CA TYR A 26 5.70 -10.23 22.53
C TYR A 26 5.12 -10.09 21.11
N ALA A 27 5.10 -11.19 20.39
CA ALA A 27 4.32 -11.37 19.17
C ALA A 27 2.84 -11.63 19.49
N ASP A 28 2.58 -12.23 20.64
CA ASP A 28 1.26 -12.48 21.20
C ASP A 28 1.32 -12.36 22.72
N THR A 29 0.69 -11.33 23.27
CA THR A 29 0.71 -11.07 24.71
C THR A 29 -0.18 -12.04 25.49
N THR A 30 -1.28 -12.49 24.89
CA THR A 30 -2.23 -13.40 25.55
C THR A 30 -1.65 -14.79 25.73
N ASN A 31 -0.93 -15.28 24.73
CA ASN A 31 -0.28 -16.61 24.76
C ASN A 31 1.20 -16.54 25.17
N GLU A 32 1.68 -15.38 25.62
CA GLU A 32 3.07 -15.14 26.06
C GLU A 32 4.14 -15.51 25.01
N VAL A 33 3.80 -15.43 23.71
CA VAL A 33 4.73 -15.71 22.63
C VAL A 33 5.67 -14.53 22.44
N LYS A 34 6.96 -14.73 22.66
CA LYS A 34 7.98 -13.68 22.50
C LYS A 34 8.15 -13.32 21.02
N ALA A 35 8.34 -12.02 20.76
CA ALA A 35 8.78 -11.54 19.47
C ALA A 35 10.24 -11.94 19.22
N THR A 36 10.54 -12.36 18.01
CA THR A 36 11.89 -12.64 17.52
C THR A 36 12.15 -11.87 16.23
N ILE A 37 13.40 -11.79 15.81
CA ILE A 37 13.76 -11.14 14.54
C ILE A 37 13.13 -11.83 13.32
N ASP A 38 12.80 -13.10 13.44
CA ASP A 38 12.16 -13.91 12.40
C ASP A 38 10.64 -13.98 12.54
N THR A 39 10.04 -13.24 13.49
CA THR A 39 8.58 -13.19 13.65
C THR A 39 7.94 -12.54 12.43
N PRO A 40 7.06 -13.24 11.69
CA PRO A 40 6.34 -12.65 10.57
C PRO A 40 5.26 -11.67 11.08
N HIS A 41 5.07 -10.58 10.36
CA HIS A 41 4.05 -9.56 10.64
C HIS A 41 3.19 -9.31 9.41
N ALA A 42 1.90 -9.05 9.58
CA ALA A 42 1.09 -8.47 8.54
C ALA A 42 1.62 -7.05 8.29
N ILE A 43 2.24 -6.82 7.12
CA ILE A 43 2.91 -5.54 6.81
C ILE A 43 1.96 -4.48 6.25
N MET A 44 0.68 -4.82 6.12
CA MET A 44 -0.37 -3.89 5.71
C MET A 44 0.08 -3.07 4.48
N SER A 45 -0.05 -1.76 4.52
CA SER A 45 0.29 -0.87 3.40
C SER A 45 1.76 -0.87 2.97
N MET A 46 2.66 -1.46 3.74
CA MET A 46 4.02 -1.73 3.26
C MET A 46 4.06 -2.77 2.12
N THR A 47 2.92 -3.42 1.82
CA THR A 47 2.71 -4.22 0.60
C THR A 47 2.78 -3.36 -0.67
N LYS A 48 2.32 -2.10 -0.61
CA LYS A 48 2.19 -1.22 -1.77
C LYS A 48 3.49 -0.98 -2.55
N PRO A 49 4.63 -0.68 -1.91
CA PRO A 49 5.89 -0.52 -2.63
C PRO A 49 6.30 -1.79 -3.39
N ILE A 50 6.03 -2.99 -2.83
CA ILE A 50 6.34 -4.27 -3.48
C ILE A 50 5.47 -4.46 -4.73
N THR A 51 4.18 -4.19 -4.65
CA THR A 51 3.26 -4.23 -5.80
C THR A 51 3.63 -3.18 -6.85
N SER A 52 3.98 -1.96 -6.42
CA SER A 52 4.43 -0.90 -7.34
C SER A 52 5.72 -1.31 -8.06
N CYS A 53 6.65 -1.95 -7.36
CA CYS A 53 7.86 -2.50 -7.95
C CYS A 53 7.57 -3.55 -9.03
N ALA A 54 6.58 -4.44 -8.81
CA ALA A 54 6.15 -5.40 -9.82
C ALA A 54 5.59 -4.71 -11.07
N ILE A 55 4.77 -3.67 -10.92
CA ILE A 55 4.27 -2.86 -12.06
C ILE A 55 5.44 -2.22 -12.82
N MET A 56 6.40 -1.62 -12.12
CA MET A 56 7.57 -1.01 -12.76
C MET A 56 8.43 -2.05 -13.48
N LYS A 57 8.52 -3.27 -12.95
CA LYS A 57 9.18 -4.39 -13.64
C LYS A 57 8.45 -4.77 -14.93
N LEU A 58 7.12 -4.83 -14.91
CA LEU A 58 6.31 -5.09 -16.12
C LEU A 58 6.44 -3.95 -17.14
N HIS A 59 6.50 -2.71 -16.68
CA HIS A 59 6.77 -1.55 -17.53
C HIS A 59 8.14 -1.62 -18.19
N GLU A 60 9.20 -1.90 -17.43
CA GLU A 60 10.56 -2.10 -17.93
C GLU A 60 10.63 -3.22 -18.98
N GLN A 61 9.85 -4.29 -18.78
CA GLN A 61 9.69 -5.40 -19.73
C GLN A 61 8.80 -5.07 -20.94
N ARG A 62 8.26 -3.84 -21.02
CA ARG A 62 7.35 -3.39 -22.07
C ARG A 62 6.06 -4.22 -22.20
N LYS A 63 5.61 -4.82 -21.11
CA LYS A 63 4.33 -5.55 -21.04
C LYS A 63 3.14 -4.62 -20.81
N LEU A 64 3.38 -3.42 -20.31
CA LEU A 64 2.44 -2.33 -20.15
C LEU A 64 3.16 -0.98 -20.25
N SER A 65 2.40 0.10 -20.44
CA SER A 65 2.88 1.48 -20.35
C SER A 65 2.24 2.17 -19.14
N LEU A 66 3.00 3.03 -18.45
CA LEU A 66 2.46 3.81 -17.33
C LEU A 66 1.34 4.78 -17.76
N ASP A 67 1.32 5.16 -19.03
CA ASP A 67 0.29 6.04 -19.62
C ASP A 67 -0.96 5.28 -20.11
N ASP A 68 -0.94 3.93 -20.06
CA ASP A 68 -2.10 3.15 -20.43
C ASP A 68 -3.26 3.38 -19.45
N GLU A 69 -4.49 3.47 -19.97
CA GLU A 69 -5.70 3.49 -19.18
C GLU A 69 -5.91 2.13 -18.52
N ILE A 70 -6.20 2.09 -17.21
CA ILE A 70 -6.44 0.83 -16.48
C ILE A 70 -7.57 0.01 -17.08
N SER A 71 -8.59 0.68 -17.62
CA SER A 71 -9.75 0.05 -18.27
C SER A 71 -9.41 -0.71 -19.55
N SER A 72 -8.22 -0.52 -20.11
CA SER A 72 -7.74 -1.31 -21.26
C SER A 72 -7.37 -2.75 -20.87
N TYR A 73 -7.08 -2.99 -19.59
CA TYR A 73 -6.70 -4.29 -19.04
C TYR A 73 -7.82 -4.89 -18.18
N LEU A 74 -8.50 -4.07 -17.41
CA LEU A 74 -9.48 -4.45 -16.39
C LEU A 74 -10.79 -3.69 -16.62
N GLU A 75 -11.75 -4.32 -17.30
CA GLU A 75 -13.00 -3.70 -17.71
C GLU A 75 -13.88 -3.31 -16.51
N GLU A 76 -13.78 -4.04 -15.41
CA GLU A 76 -14.46 -3.76 -14.15
C GLU A 76 -14.10 -2.40 -13.54
N TYR A 77 -12.98 -1.81 -13.92
CA TYR A 77 -12.55 -0.46 -13.51
C TYR A 77 -12.83 0.61 -14.58
N LYS A 78 -13.73 0.32 -15.53
CA LYS A 78 -14.17 1.27 -16.56
C LYS A 78 -15.19 2.25 -15.98
N LEU A 79 -14.70 3.18 -15.15
CA LEU A 79 -15.53 4.26 -14.64
C LEU A 79 -15.79 5.30 -15.72
N THR A 80 -17.01 5.85 -15.71
CA THR A 80 -17.47 6.85 -16.67
C THR A 80 -17.81 8.18 -16.00
N GLU A 81 -17.77 8.22 -14.66
CA GLU A 81 -18.23 9.34 -13.86
C GLU A 81 -17.27 9.68 -12.72
N VAL A 82 -17.28 10.95 -12.35
CA VAL A 82 -16.58 11.49 -11.19
C VAL A 82 -17.55 12.31 -10.35
N LEU A 83 -17.35 12.35 -9.04
CA LEU A 83 -18.12 13.19 -8.13
C LEU A 83 -17.97 14.66 -8.51
N SER A 84 -19.08 15.39 -8.62
CA SER A 84 -19.13 16.84 -8.90
C SER A 84 -19.57 17.63 -7.69
N GLU A 85 -20.65 17.21 -7.01
CA GLU A 85 -21.15 17.84 -5.81
C GLU A 85 -21.49 16.79 -4.76
N VAL A 86 -21.25 17.11 -3.48
CA VAL A 86 -21.58 16.23 -2.36
C VAL A 86 -22.15 17.05 -1.21
N ASP A 87 -23.36 16.72 -0.80
CA ASP A 87 -23.95 17.18 0.43
C ASP A 87 -23.80 16.10 1.51
N LEU A 88 -22.90 16.33 2.44
CA LEU A 88 -22.56 15.37 3.49
C LEU A 88 -23.64 15.27 4.58
N GLU A 89 -24.55 16.23 4.70
CA GLU A 89 -25.64 16.21 5.67
C GLU A 89 -26.77 15.30 5.16
N THR A 90 -27.22 15.55 3.94
CA THR A 90 -28.28 14.76 3.30
C THR A 90 -27.79 13.48 2.66
N LYS A 91 -26.47 13.29 2.55
CA LYS A 91 -25.80 12.20 1.83
C LYS A 91 -26.15 12.11 0.34
N LYS A 92 -26.62 13.21 -0.23
CA LYS A 92 -26.86 13.32 -1.66
C LYS A 92 -25.60 13.72 -2.37
N TYR A 93 -25.44 13.23 -3.59
CA TYR A 93 -24.33 13.60 -4.46
C TYR A 93 -24.79 13.62 -5.91
N SER A 94 -24.06 14.35 -6.73
CA SER A 94 -24.14 14.33 -8.18
C SER A 94 -22.82 13.86 -8.78
N THR A 95 -22.88 13.40 -10.00
CA THR A 95 -21.72 13.00 -10.79
C THR A 95 -21.70 13.76 -12.11
N GLU A 96 -20.54 13.86 -12.70
CA GLU A 96 -20.36 14.36 -14.05
C GLU A 96 -19.56 13.34 -14.91
N PRO A 97 -19.69 13.39 -16.23
CA PRO A 97 -18.93 12.51 -17.11
C PRO A 97 -17.42 12.67 -16.92
N LEU A 98 -16.71 11.54 -16.87
CA LEU A 98 -15.27 11.49 -16.76
C LEU A 98 -14.62 11.74 -18.13
N SER A 99 -13.99 12.89 -18.31
CA SER A 99 -13.33 13.28 -19.57
C SER A 99 -11.99 12.58 -19.80
N LYS A 100 -11.29 12.22 -18.72
CA LYS A 100 -10.00 11.52 -18.74
C LYS A 100 -10.02 10.37 -17.76
N LYS A 101 -9.70 9.18 -18.22
CA LYS A 101 -9.68 7.98 -17.39
C LYS A 101 -8.38 7.85 -16.61
N PRO A 102 -8.39 7.16 -15.45
CA PRO A 102 -7.17 6.89 -14.70
C PRO A 102 -6.18 6.04 -15.50
N THR A 103 -4.92 6.47 -15.52
CA THR A 103 -3.80 5.71 -16.07
C THR A 103 -3.13 4.88 -14.97
N ILE A 104 -2.28 3.93 -15.36
CA ILE A 104 -1.44 3.16 -14.44
C ILE A 104 -0.56 4.10 -13.61
N LYS A 105 -0.02 5.17 -14.20
CA LYS A 105 0.73 6.22 -13.49
C LYS A 105 -0.11 6.89 -12.41
N ASN A 106 -1.36 7.24 -12.70
CA ASN A 106 -2.25 7.84 -11.71
C ASN A 106 -2.54 6.90 -10.53
N LEU A 107 -2.56 5.59 -10.76
CA LEU A 107 -2.71 4.61 -9.67
C LEU A 107 -1.44 4.52 -8.81
N LEU A 108 -0.26 4.46 -9.44
CA LEU A 108 1.03 4.37 -8.75
C LEU A 108 1.31 5.59 -7.85
N ASN A 109 0.93 6.78 -8.27
CA ASN A 109 1.20 8.03 -7.56
C ASN A 109 0.01 8.55 -6.76
N HIS A 110 -1.07 7.78 -6.61
CA HIS A 110 -2.29 8.13 -5.88
C HIS A 110 -3.01 9.39 -6.38
N THR A 111 -2.93 9.70 -7.67
CA THR A 111 -3.70 10.80 -8.29
C THR A 111 -4.88 10.31 -9.12
N SER A 112 -5.27 9.07 -8.99
CA SER A 112 -6.34 8.43 -9.77
C SER A 112 -7.76 8.90 -9.41
N GLY A 113 -7.97 9.36 -8.18
CA GLY A 113 -9.29 9.67 -7.63
C GLY A 113 -9.94 8.53 -6.84
N TYR A 114 -9.34 7.33 -6.81
CA TYR A 114 -9.79 6.26 -5.92
C TYR A 114 -9.38 6.55 -4.48
N GLY A 115 -10.34 6.46 -3.55
CA GLY A 115 -10.10 6.63 -2.12
C GLY A 115 -10.34 5.36 -1.31
N TYR A 116 -10.08 5.45 0.00
CA TYR A 116 -10.55 4.49 0.99
C TYR A 116 -11.62 5.11 1.88
N ARG A 117 -12.66 4.37 2.19
CA ARG A 117 -13.71 4.81 3.10
C ARG A 117 -13.18 5.12 4.50
N PHE A 118 -12.18 4.39 5.00
CA PHE A 118 -11.60 4.61 6.32
C PHE A 118 -10.73 5.88 6.42
N SER A 119 -10.14 6.33 5.31
CA SER A 119 -9.28 7.52 5.28
C SER A 119 -9.95 8.74 4.65
N ASN A 120 -11.07 8.59 3.94
CA ASN A 120 -11.77 9.68 3.27
C ASN A 120 -13.17 9.90 3.83
N HIS A 121 -13.43 11.14 4.30
CA HIS A 121 -14.69 11.51 4.94
C HIS A 121 -15.88 11.40 3.98
N THR A 122 -15.72 11.87 2.76
CA THR A 122 -16.78 11.84 1.73
C THR A 122 -17.24 10.41 1.50
N LEU A 123 -16.31 9.50 1.18
CA LEU A 123 -16.64 8.08 0.98
C LEU A 123 -17.28 7.46 2.22
N ARG A 124 -16.77 7.76 3.41
CA ARG A 124 -17.34 7.24 4.66
C ARG A 124 -18.79 7.64 4.87
N LYS A 125 -19.18 8.82 4.39
CA LYS A 125 -20.55 9.33 4.52
C LYS A 125 -21.50 8.76 3.47
N ILE A 126 -21.06 8.66 2.20
CA ILE A 126 -21.94 8.32 1.08
C ILE A 126 -21.88 6.85 0.67
N CYS A 127 -20.78 6.13 0.96
CA CYS A 127 -20.63 4.70 0.66
C CYS A 127 -20.84 3.82 1.91
N LYS A 128 -21.44 2.65 1.72
CA LYS A 128 -21.63 1.66 2.80
C LYS A 128 -20.36 0.85 3.08
N ILE A 129 -19.61 0.52 2.04
CA ILE A 129 -18.37 -0.26 2.09
C ILE A 129 -17.30 0.42 1.23
N ASP A 130 -16.05 -0.03 1.33
CA ASP A 130 -14.98 0.39 0.42
C ASP A 130 -15.20 -0.25 -0.96
N GLU A 131 -15.75 0.53 -1.87
CA GLU A 131 -16.12 0.09 -3.22
C GLU A 131 -15.19 0.76 -4.25
N THR A 132 -14.40 -0.04 -4.95
CA THR A 132 -13.57 0.45 -6.07
C THR A 132 -14.36 0.74 -7.33
N GLY A 133 -15.59 0.24 -7.43
CA GLY A 133 -16.53 0.52 -8.52
C GLY A 133 -17.38 1.78 -8.32
N PHE A 134 -17.18 2.52 -7.22
CA PHE A 134 -17.85 3.80 -7.00
C PHE A 134 -17.19 4.90 -7.84
N SER A 135 -17.92 5.98 -8.13
CA SER A 135 -17.39 7.15 -8.84
C SER A 135 -16.08 7.68 -8.22
N LEU A 136 -15.18 8.20 -9.04
CA LEU A 136 -13.96 8.82 -8.54
C LEU A 136 -14.26 10.04 -7.68
N LEU A 137 -13.46 10.29 -6.66
CA LEU A 137 -13.56 11.46 -5.78
C LEU A 137 -13.23 12.78 -6.49
N HIS A 138 -12.33 12.72 -7.47
CA HIS A 138 -11.87 13.83 -8.28
C HIS A 138 -11.35 13.31 -9.62
N LYS A 139 -11.17 14.19 -10.60
CA LYS A 139 -10.59 13.80 -11.88
C LYS A 139 -9.13 13.35 -11.72
N PRO A 140 -8.70 12.35 -12.51
CA PRO A 140 -7.32 11.89 -12.47
C PRO A 140 -6.30 13.01 -12.70
N GLY A 141 -5.34 13.12 -11.80
CA GLY A 141 -4.29 14.13 -11.83
C GLY A 141 -4.62 15.44 -11.11
N GLU A 142 -5.84 15.67 -10.63
CA GLU A 142 -6.22 16.93 -9.98
C GLU A 142 -5.83 17.01 -8.50
N LYS A 143 -5.83 15.87 -7.82
CA LYS A 143 -5.49 15.79 -6.38
C LYS A 143 -4.73 14.51 -6.07
N TRP A 144 -4.00 14.53 -4.97
CA TRP A 144 -3.47 13.32 -4.36
C TRP A 144 -4.47 12.79 -3.33
N THR A 145 -4.87 11.52 -3.48
CA THR A 145 -5.80 10.87 -2.56
C THR A 145 -5.34 9.45 -2.27
N TYR A 146 -4.97 9.18 -1.02
CA TYR A 146 -4.62 7.83 -0.60
C TYR A 146 -5.82 6.90 -0.66
N GLY A 147 -5.69 5.81 -1.40
CA GLY A 147 -6.82 4.92 -1.64
C GLY A 147 -6.48 3.57 -2.25
N ALA A 148 -7.50 2.94 -2.82
CA ALA A 148 -7.48 1.57 -3.34
C ALA A 148 -6.64 1.39 -4.63
N SER A 149 -5.97 2.42 -5.10
CA SER A 149 -5.18 2.38 -6.35
C SER A 149 -4.26 1.18 -6.45
N THR A 150 -3.54 0.85 -5.38
CA THR A 150 -2.57 -0.25 -5.42
C THR A 150 -3.24 -1.63 -5.33
N LYS A 151 -4.46 -1.73 -4.81
CA LYS A 151 -5.27 -2.95 -4.96
C LYS A 151 -5.52 -3.23 -6.45
N ILE A 152 -5.96 -2.20 -7.17
CA ILE A 152 -6.21 -2.27 -8.63
C ILE A 152 -4.91 -2.62 -9.39
N LEU A 153 -3.77 -2.07 -8.97
CA LEU A 153 -2.47 -2.46 -9.53
C LEU A 153 -2.13 -3.93 -9.28
N GLY A 154 -2.51 -4.49 -8.13
CA GLY A 154 -2.38 -5.92 -7.86
C GLY A 154 -3.23 -6.78 -8.81
N ASP A 155 -4.48 -6.37 -9.05
CA ASP A 155 -5.37 -7.03 -10.01
C ASP A 155 -4.78 -6.94 -11.45
N LEU A 156 -4.18 -5.79 -11.80
CA LEU A 156 -3.48 -5.60 -13.07
C LEU A 156 -2.27 -6.53 -13.22
N VAL A 157 -1.44 -6.66 -12.18
CA VAL A 157 -0.30 -7.60 -12.19
C VAL A 157 -0.79 -9.02 -12.51
N SER A 158 -1.83 -9.48 -11.81
CA SER A 158 -2.41 -10.81 -12.04
C SER A 158 -2.94 -10.97 -13.47
N LYS A 159 -3.57 -9.93 -14.00
CA LYS A 159 -4.14 -9.92 -15.36
C LYS A 159 -3.05 -10.01 -16.42
N VAL A 160 -2.02 -9.18 -16.31
CA VAL A 160 -0.92 -9.11 -17.30
C VAL A 160 -0.09 -10.39 -17.29
N GLU A 161 0.16 -10.95 -16.13
CA GLU A 161 0.94 -12.18 -15.99
C GLU A 161 0.11 -13.46 -16.17
N ASN A 162 -1.22 -13.35 -16.18
CA ASN A 162 -2.16 -14.47 -16.27
C ASN A 162 -1.93 -15.55 -15.19
N GLU A 163 -1.61 -15.10 -13.98
CA GLU A 163 -1.39 -15.93 -12.80
C GLU A 163 -1.85 -15.20 -11.53
N SER A 164 -1.88 -15.89 -10.38
CA SER A 164 -2.26 -15.25 -9.12
C SER A 164 -1.26 -14.14 -8.74
N LEU A 165 -1.74 -13.12 -8.00
CA LEU A 165 -0.88 -12.05 -7.50
C LEU A 165 0.29 -12.59 -6.68
N GLU A 166 0.05 -13.64 -5.86
CA GLU A 166 1.11 -14.28 -5.06
C GLU A 166 2.22 -14.86 -5.96
N GLN A 167 1.86 -15.58 -7.02
CA GLN A 167 2.82 -16.15 -7.97
C GLN A 167 3.59 -15.07 -8.70
N SER A 168 2.89 -14.03 -9.17
CA SER A 168 3.50 -12.91 -9.88
C SER A 168 4.48 -12.15 -8.99
N LEU A 169 4.08 -11.74 -7.79
CA LEU A 169 4.96 -11.03 -6.86
C LEU A 169 6.15 -11.90 -6.46
N LYS A 170 5.92 -13.19 -6.22
CA LYS A 170 7.00 -14.13 -5.92
C LYS A 170 8.06 -14.14 -7.02
N ARG A 171 7.65 -14.34 -8.26
CA ARG A 171 8.56 -14.42 -9.42
C ARG A 171 9.22 -13.08 -9.77
N LEU A 172 8.46 -11.98 -9.72
CA LEU A 172 8.94 -10.67 -10.19
C LEU A 172 9.81 -9.96 -9.15
N VAL A 173 9.54 -10.17 -7.85
CA VAL A 173 10.14 -9.37 -6.77
C VAL A 173 10.72 -10.25 -5.66
N LEU A 174 9.94 -11.17 -5.08
CA LEU A 174 10.31 -11.80 -3.82
C LEU A 174 11.44 -12.83 -3.99
N ASP A 175 11.34 -13.74 -4.95
CA ASP A 175 12.37 -14.77 -5.20
C ASP A 175 13.71 -14.16 -5.64
N PRO A 176 13.74 -13.18 -6.60
CA PRO A 176 14.99 -12.52 -6.96
C PRO A 176 15.69 -11.81 -5.78
N LEU A 177 14.94 -11.34 -4.80
CA LEU A 177 15.48 -10.73 -3.57
C LEU A 177 15.74 -11.74 -2.45
N GLY A 178 15.37 -13.01 -2.62
CA GLY A 178 15.45 -14.03 -1.58
C GLY A 178 14.51 -13.75 -0.38
N MET A 179 13.37 -13.13 -0.61
CA MET A 179 12.34 -12.82 0.41
C MET A 179 11.44 -14.04 0.67
N ASN A 180 12.04 -15.14 1.10
CA ASN A 180 11.38 -16.45 1.20
C ASN A 180 10.33 -16.54 2.31
N GLU A 181 10.38 -15.61 3.26
CA GLU A 181 9.44 -15.53 4.39
C GLU A 181 8.28 -14.57 4.13
N THR A 182 8.18 -14.02 2.90
CA THR A 182 7.15 -13.07 2.50
C THR A 182 6.11 -13.72 1.59
N SER A 183 4.83 -13.65 1.98
CA SER A 183 3.71 -14.22 1.21
C SER A 183 2.36 -13.67 1.69
N PHE A 184 1.26 -13.98 0.99
CA PHE A 184 -0.09 -13.72 1.49
C PHE A 184 -0.61 -14.78 2.47
N LYS A 185 0.12 -15.87 2.64
CA LYS A 185 -0.32 -16.97 3.48
C LYS A 185 -0.07 -16.70 4.96
N PRO A 186 -1.12 -16.68 5.81
CA PRO A 186 -0.97 -16.59 7.26
C PRO A 186 -0.10 -17.73 7.82
N ARG A 187 0.70 -17.39 8.84
CA ARG A 187 1.61 -18.33 9.50
C ARG A 187 1.23 -18.55 10.95
N GLU A 188 1.52 -19.74 11.48
CA GLU A 188 1.23 -20.10 12.86
C GLU A 188 1.95 -19.17 13.85
N ASN A 189 3.25 -18.93 13.63
CA ASN A 189 4.11 -18.06 14.45
C ASN A 189 4.03 -16.56 14.10
N GLN A 190 3.04 -16.14 13.31
CA GLN A 190 2.84 -14.74 12.97
C GLN A 190 2.41 -13.94 14.19
N ALA A 191 2.98 -12.72 14.32
CA ALA A 191 2.52 -11.75 15.29
C ALA A 191 1.01 -11.45 15.11
N VAL A 192 0.30 -11.35 16.23
CA VAL A 192 -1.12 -10.98 16.24
C VAL A 192 -1.25 -9.47 16.45
N PRO A 193 -2.32 -8.84 15.96
CA PRO A 193 -2.62 -7.45 16.30
C PRO A 193 -2.94 -7.34 17.80
N HIS A 194 -2.63 -6.18 18.40
CA HIS A 194 -2.90 -5.91 19.79
C HIS A 194 -3.76 -4.66 19.94
N ARG A 195 -4.67 -4.68 20.92
CA ARG A 195 -5.49 -3.55 21.30
C ARG A 195 -5.23 -3.19 22.76
N PHE A 196 -5.14 -1.90 23.07
CA PHE A 196 -4.95 -1.42 24.42
C PHE A 196 -6.30 -1.29 25.11
N GLU A 197 -6.58 -2.15 26.11
CA GLU A 197 -7.83 -2.21 26.84
C GLU A 197 -7.56 -2.25 28.36
N SER A 198 -8.32 -1.48 29.12
CA SER A 198 -8.28 -1.49 30.59
C SER A 198 -6.86 -1.40 31.20
N GLY A 199 -5.94 -0.68 30.53
CA GLY A 199 -4.58 -0.47 31.01
C GLY A 199 -3.54 -1.50 30.55
N SER A 200 -3.93 -2.50 29.77
CA SER A 200 -3.05 -3.55 29.24
C SER A 200 -3.22 -3.76 27.73
N TRP A 201 -2.22 -4.38 27.11
CA TRP A 201 -2.31 -4.84 25.72
C TRP A 201 -2.91 -6.24 25.68
N VAL A 202 -3.93 -6.41 24.84
CA VAL A 202 -4.64 -7.67 24.61
C VAL A 202 -4.48 -8.05 23.16
N SER A 203 -4.12 -9.31 22.92
CA SER A 203 -4.07 -9.88 21.57
C SER A 203 -5.47 -9.96 20.96
N THR A 204 -5.55 -9.70 19.66
CA THR A 204 -6.78 -9.88 18.89
C THR A 204 -6.61 -11.00 17.87
N GLU A 205 -7.65 -11.31 17.11
CA GLU A 205 -7.56 -12.29 16.04
C GLU A 205 -6.59 -11.83 14.94
N LYS A 206 -5.90 -12.80 14.32
CA LYS A 206 -5.08 -12.57 13.14
C LYS A 206 -5.95 -12.04 12.00
N PHE A 207 -5.37 -11.18 11.17
CA PHE A 207 -6.03 -10.78 9.94
C PHE A 207 -6.24 -12.02 9.04
N PRO A 208 -7.42 -12.12 8.38
CA PRO A 208 -7.65 -13.17 7.40
C PRO A 208 -6.69 -13.03 6.22
N ARG A 209 -6.48 -14.10 5.48
CA ARG A 209 -5.76 -14.03 4.20
C ARG A 209 -6.51 -13.12 3.23
N ILE A 210 -5.80 -12.14 2.70
CA ILE A 210 -6.30 -11.23 1.67
C ILE A 210 -5.20 -11.10 0.62
N ASP A 211 -5.43 -11.66 -0.56
CA ASP A 211 -4.49 -11.57 -1.69
C ASP A 211 -4.72 -10.22 -2.41
N ALA A 212 -4.32 -9.13 -1.76
CA ALA A 212 -4.53 -7.77 -2.25
C ALA A 212 -3.20 -7.00 -2.30
N GLY A 213 -2.97 -6.33 -3.43
CA GLY A 213 -1.72 -5.61 -3.71
C GLY A 213 -1.47 -4.39 -2.81
N ASP A 214 -2.47 -3.97 -2.05
CA ASP A 214 -2.40 -2.77 -1.22
C ASP A 214 -2.22 -3.03 0.28
N GLY A 215 -2.25 -4.31 0.75
CA GLY A 215 -2.18 -4.54 2.19
C GLY A 215 -2.08 -5.98 2.68
N GLY A 216 -2.03 -6.98 1.81
CA GLY A 216 -2.23 -8.38 2.18
C GLY A 216 -0.97 -9.16 2.57
N LEU A 217 0.24 -8.66 2.30
CA LEU A 217 1.47 -9.40 2.56
C LEU A 217 1.79 -9.54 4.06
N ILE A 218 2.38 -10.67 4.37
CA ILE A 218 2.99 -11.01 5.64
C ILE A 218 4.49 -11.15 5.37
N SER A 219 5.33 -10.50 6.18
CA SER A 219 6.77 -10.48 6.00
C SER A 219 7.52 -10.41 7.31
N THR A 220 8.82 -10.65 7.28
CA THR A 220 9.76 -10.39 8.38
C THR A 220 10.54 -9.12 8.12
N VAL A 221 11.13 -8.53 9.18
CA VAL A 221 12.00 -7.35 9.01
C VAL A 221 13.25 -7.67 8.16
N ARG A 222 13.74 -8.92 8.22
CA ARG A 222 14.88 -9.36 7.40
C ARG A 222 14.55 -9.39 5.92
N ASP A 223 13.38 -9.91 5.55
CA ASP A 223 12.96 -9.92 4.15
C ASP A 223 12.68 -8.51 3.65
N TYR A 224 11.97 -7.70 4.44
CA TYR A 224 11.74 -6.31 4.05
C TYR A 224 13.03 -5.50 3.97
N GLY A 225 14.03 -5.81 4.81
CA GLY A 225 15.39 -5.27 4.73
C GLY A 225 16.07 -5.57 3.39
N LYS A 226 15.87 -6.77 2.81
CA LYS A 226 16.36 -7.10 1.46
C LYS A 226 15.70 -6.24 0.39
N PHE A 227 14.39 -6.00 0.50
CA PHE A 227 13.67 -5.09 -0.38
C PHE A 227 14.21 -3.66 -0.30
N LEU A 228 14.45 -3.14 0.91
CA LEU A 228 15.05 -1.82 1.08
C LEU A 228 16.47 -1.74 0.48
N ARG A 229 17.28 -2.78 0.64
CA ARG A 229 18.63 -2.84 0.04
C ARG A 229 18.61 -2.79 -1.48
N CYS A 230 17.59 -3.41 -2.12
CA CYS A 230 17.43 -3.31 -3.57
C CYS A 230 17.36 -1.83 -4.00
N PHE A 231 16.57 -1.00 -3.33
CA PHE A 231 16.48 0.43 -3.63
C PHE A 231 17.77 1.18 -3.31
N LEU A 232 18.44 0.87 -2.21
CA LEU A 232 19.76 1.42 -1.88
C LEU A 232 20.86 1.04 -2.90
N ASN A 233 20.66 -0.09 -3.61
CA ASN A 233 21.52 -0.56 -4.70
C ASN A 233 20.94 -0.25 -6.09
N GLN A 234 20.16 0.83 -6.21
CA GLN A 234 19.64 1.31 -7.48
C GLN A 234 18.81 0.26 -8.25
N GLY A 235 18.12 -0.62 -7.53
CA GLY A 235 17.18 -1.58 -8.09
C GLY A 235 17.71 -2.99 -8.35
N ASP A 236 19.04 -3.20 -8.24
CA ASP A 236 19.62 -4.53 -8.46
C ASP A 236 19.11 -5.55 -7.43
N PRO A 237 18.67 -6.76 -7.85
CA PRO A 237 18.68 -7.32 -9.22
C PRO A 237 17.33 -7.21 -9.98
N ILE A 238 16.34 -6.45 -9.50
CA ILE A 238 14.97 -6.50 -10.05
C ILE A 238 14.63 -5.35 -11.01
N LEU A 239 15.19 -4.16 -10.81
CA LEU A 239 14.92 -2.97 -11.61
C LEU A 239 16.22 -2.30 -12.07
N SER A 240 16.15 -1.52 -13.15
CA SER A 240 17.25 -0.61 -13.49
C SER A 240 17.28 0.61 -12.57
N ALA A 241 18.44 1.27 -12.51
CA ALA A 241 18.61 2.52 -11.77
C ALA A 241 17.68 3.64 -12.27
N GLU A 242 17.32 3.62 -13.56
CA GLU A 242 16.37 4.55 -14.15
C GLU A 242 14.97 4.35 -13.56
N MET A 243 14.49 3.12 -13.46
CA MET A 243 13.19 2.81 -12.86
C MET A 243 13.15 3.20 -11.38
N VAL A 244 14.19 2.92 -10.61
CA VAL A 244 14.27 3.35 -9.20
C VAL A 244 14.24 4.88 -9.09
N LYS A 245 15.00 5.59 -9.92
CA LYS A 245 14.99 7.05 -9.95
C LYS A 245 13.60 7.60 -10.27
N GLU A 246 12.89 6.99 -11.22
CA GLU A 246 11.51 7.37 -11.54
C GLU A 246 10.57 7.13 -10.36
N MET A 247 10.67 5.97 -9.70
CA MET A 247 9.86 5.64 -8.52
C MET A 247 10.09 6.58 -7.34
N THR A 248 11.31 7.06 -7.16
CA THR A 248 11.73 7.86 -6.00
C THR A 248 11.90 9.36 -6.31
N SER A 249 11.35 9.82 -7.41
CA SER A 249 11.28 11.26 -7.77
C SER A 249 9.85 11.78 -7.77
N ASN A 250 9.66 13.10 -7.71
CA ASN A 250 8.35 13.72 -7.71
C ASN A 250 7.56 13.37 -8.98
N GLN A 251 6.47 12.64 -8.83
CA GLN A 251 5.56 12.21 -9.91
C GLN A 251 4.16 12.85 -9.80
N ILE A 252 3.97 13.79 -8.88
CA ILE A 252 2.71 14.50 -8.67
C ILE A 252 2.80 16.00 -8.98
N GLY A 253 3.94 16.45 -9.51
CA GLY A 253 4.15 17.84 -9.91
C GLY A 253 3.96 18.82 -8.75
N ASP A 254 3.07 19.80 -8.93
CA ASP A 254 2.79 20.83 -7.92
C ASP A 254 1.82 20.37 -6.83
N LEU A 255 1.23 19.19 -6.96
CA LEU A 255 0.38 18.63 -5.91
C LEU A 255 1.20 18.27 -4.66
N TRP A 256 0.49 18.19 -3.54
CA TRP A 256 1.04 17.80 -2.24
C TRP A 256 0.27 16.59 -1.69
N ILE A 257 0.94 15.79 -0.85
CA ILE A 257 0.28 14.75 -0.09
C ILE A 257 -0.81 15.38 0.79
N GLU A 258 -2.03 14.85 0.69
CA GLU A 258 -3.18 15.35 1.44
C GLU A 258 -3.08 14.94 2.92
N THR A 259 -3.33 15.87 3.84
CA THR A 259 -3.25 15.61 5.29
C THR A 259 -4.30 14.64 5.82
N GLN A 260 -5.39 14.41 5.08
CA GLN A 260 -6.52 13.56 5.47
C GLN A 260 -7.08 13.86 6.88
N PRO A 261 -7.50 15.10 7.17
CA PRO A 261 -7.93 15.52 8.51
C PRO A 261 -9.15 14.73 9.03
N ASP A 262 -9.94 14.18 8.11
CA ASP A 262 -11.17 13.45 8.39
C ASP A 262 -11.00 11.93 8.46
N ALA A 263 -9.77 11.43 8.56
CA ALA A 263 -9.50 10.01 8.75
C ALA A 263 -10.24 9.47 9.99
N ASN A 264 -10.71 8.22 9.92
CA ASN A 264 -11.36 7.60 11.06
C ASN A 264 -10.32 7.19 12.13
N PRO A 265 -10.25 7.86 13.29
CA PRO A 265 -9.22 7.60 14.30
C PRO A 265 -9.32 6.21 14.95
N ALA A 266 -10.44 5.50 14.77
CA ALA A 266 -10.58 4.11 15.21
C ALA A 266 -9.87 3.12 14.28
N LEU A 267 -9.60 3.50 13.03
CA LEU A 267 -8.99 2.65 12.01
C LEU A 267 -7.61 3.16 11.57
N THR A 268 -7.44 4.47 11.52
CA THR A 268 -6.20 5.12 11.09
C THR A 268 -6.12 6.54 11.63
N TYR A 269 -4.92 7.12 11.58
CA TYR A 269 -4.70 8.53 11.84
C TYR A 269 -4.50 9.28 10.49
N PRO A 270 -4.75 10.60 10.45
CA PRO A 270 -4.32 11.43 9.32
C PRO A 270 -2.81 11.26 9.09
N PHE A 271 -2.34 11.49 7.89
CA PHE A 271 -0.90 11.53 7.61
C PHE A 271 -0.25 12.66 8.42
N PRO A 272 0.42 12.37 9.55
CA PRO A 272 0.92 13.40 10.44
C PRO A 272 2.25 13.99 9.99
N LEU A 273 2.99 13.23 9.15
CA LEU A 273 4.30 13.61 8.63
C LEU A 273 4.18 13.83 7.13
N GLY A 274 4.69 14.97 6.67
CA GLY A 274 4.77 15.34 5.26
C GLY A 274 3.45 15.77 4.62
N GLY A 275 2.32 15.67 5.30
CA GLY A 275 1.04 16.13 4.78
C GLY A 275 1.04 17.63 4.52
N GLY A 276 0.84 18.04 3.26
CA GLY A 276 0.92 19.43 2.81
C GLY A 276 2.33 19.93 2.50
N GLU A 277 3.37 19.11 2.69
CA GLU A 277 4.78 19.47 2.47
C GLU A 277 5.52 18.48 1.58
N ASP A 278 5.17 17.19 1.64
CA ASP A 278 5.86 16.13 0.91
C ASP A 278 5.26 15.87 -0.48
N LYS A 279 6.08 15.28 -1.31
CA LYS A 279 5.73 14.80 -2.65
C LYS A 279 5.54 13.28 -2.66
N PHE A 280 5.11 12.76 -3.81
CA PHE A 280 4.93 11.34 -4.00
C PHE A 280 5.52 10.89 -5.34
N GLY A 281 6.23 9.77 -5.30
CA GLY A 281 6.78 9.10 -6.46
C GLY A 281 5.82 8.03 -7.00
N LEU A 282 6.37 6.92 -7.52
CA LEU A 282 5.58 5.77 -7.95
C LEU A 282 5.61 4.67 -6.87
N GLY A 283 4.73 4.83 -5.88
CA GLY A 283 4.62 3.93 -4.72
C GLY A 283 5.40 4.37 -3.47
N PHE A 284 6.05 5.53 -3.49
CA PHE A 284 6.84 6.08 -2.39
C PHE A 284 6.50 7.54 -2.10
N GLN A 285 6.38 7.86 -0.81
CA GLN A 285 6.44 9.25 -0.34
C GLN A 285 7.89 9.73 -0.38
N ILE A 286 8.12 10.98 -0.77
CA ILE A 286 9.44 11.59 -0.97
C ILE A 286 9.47 13.03 -0.48
#